data_b31392384b3223aede45279253a67e88
#
_entry.id   b31392384b3223aede45279253a67e88
#
_cell.length_a   1.000
_cell.length_b   1.000
_cell.length_c   1.000
_cell.angle_alpha   90.00
_cell.angle_beta   90.00
_cell.angle_gamma   90.00
#
_symmetry.space_group_name_H-M   'P 1'
#
loop_
_entity.id
_entity.type
_entity.pdbx_description
1 polymer ?
#
loop_
_entity_poly.entity_id
_entity_poly.type
_entity_poly.pdbx_seq_one_letter_code
_entity_poly.pdbx_strand_id
1 'polypeptide(L)'
;DKVGNRGSSPASFNWTVDTVAPTTTIDSATDGNKSAVTSDGSTKSTSMTFTFSGNDRGLENNGVGIKQIECSIDNSNFTTCVSPIQYDNLTEGVHRLEVASEDKVGNKGSIPSSFNWTIDTKAPSTSIFSATDGNNNLMAPGSNTSSNSMTFEFSANDTGGSEDKGVGIKQIECSIDSSNFTACVSPVEITPNTLTDGNHTFKIRAEDNVGNMNPEPASFSWTIDTVPPTTIISNVVDGNNSTITNGSNTKSNTLTFEFSGNDT
;
A
#
# COMPACT_ATOMS: atom_id res chain seq x y z
N ASP A 1 -20.68 -66.85 50.73
CA ASP A 1 -20.02 -68.09 51.02
C ASP A 1 -21.01 -69.29 51.02
N LYS A 2 -20.58 -70.47 51.31
CA LYS A 2 -21.39 -71.68 51.23
C LYS A 2 -22.47 -71.78 52.34
N VAL A 3 -22.41 -70.94 53.36
CA VAL A 3 -23.39 -70.85 54.48
C VAL A 3 -24.25 -69.62 54.39
N GLY A 4 -24.30 -68.90 53.25
CA GLY A 4 -25.21 -67.79 52.98
C GLY A 4 -24.74 -66.40 53.36
N ASN A 5 -23.54 -66.24 53.90
CA ASN A 5 -22.99 -64.90 54.15
C ASN A 5 -22.64 -64.18 52.86
N ARG A 6 -23.13 -62.98 52.70
CA ARG A 6 -22.85 -62.09 51.56
C ARG A 6 -21.83 -61.03 51.98
N GLY A 7 -20.95 -60.67 51.06
CA GLY A 7 -20.06 -59.52 51.27
C GLY A 7 -20.90 -58.25 51.45
N SER A 8 -20.53 -57.44 52.45
CA SER A 8 -21.22 -56.17 52.78
C SER A 8 -21.03 -55.09 51.74
N SER A 9 -20.07 -55.23 50.85
CA SER A 9 -19.78 -54.27 49.78
C SER A 9 -19.61 -55.01 48.45
N PRO A 10 -20.57 -54.86 47.49
CA PRO A 10 -20.41 -55.41 46.16
C PRO A 10 -19.24 -54.75 45.46
N ALA A 11 -18.50 -55.51 44.64
CA ALA A 11 -17.53 -54.94 43.74
C ALA A 11 -18.23 -54.13 42.68
N SER A 12 -17.75 -52.91 42.40
CA SER A 12 -18.25 -52.02 41.35
C SER A 12 -17.11 -51.68 40.41
N PHE A 13 -17.48 -51.48 39.14
CA PHE A 13 -16.57 -51.02 38.11
C PHE A 13 -17.27 -49.92 37.33
N ASN A 14 -16.62 -48.74 37.24
CA ASN A 14 -17.15 -47.58 36.54
C ASN A 14 -16.28 -47.30 35.33
N TRP A 15 -16.88 -46.97 34.19
CA TRP A 15 -16.19 -46.52 33.01
C TRP A 15 -16.96 -45.39 32.32
N THR A 16 -16.25 -44.60 31.51
CA THR A 16 -16.86 -43.56 30.70
C THR A 16 -16.68 -43.94 29.22
N VAL A 17 -17.70 -43.78 28.43
CA VAL A 17 -17.68 -43.91 26.98
C VAL A 17 -17.76 -42.52 26.41
N ASP A 18 -16.76 -42.13 25.63
CA ASP A 18 -16.75 -40.88 24.88
C ASP A 18 -16.48 -41.16 23.40
N THR A 19 -17.43 -40.78 22.56
CA THR A 19 -17.41 -40.96 21.09
C THR A 19 -17.49 -39.62 20.36
N VAL A 20 -17.46 -38.51 21.09
CA VAL A 20 -17.60 -37.16 20.55
C VAL A 20 -16.25 -36.51 20.42
N ALA A 21 -15.89 -36.14 19.22
CA ALA A 21 -14.64 -35.44 18.98
C ALA A 21 -14.65 -34.02 19.57
N PRO A 22 -13.53 -33.54 20.09
CA PRO A 22 -13.40 -32.18 20.60
C PRO A 22 -13.49 -31.13 19.48
N THR A 23 -13.80 -29.90 19.85
CA THR A 23 -13.80 -28.73 18.97
C THR A 23 -12.62 -27.82 19.32
N THR A 24 -12.14 -27.05 18.33
CA THR A 24 -11.13 -26.00 18.54
C THR A 24 -11.68 -24.65 18.14
N THR A 25 -11.14 -23.59 18.76
CA THR A 25 -11.40 -22.21 18.42
C THR A 25 -10.08 -21.45 18.37
N ILE A 26 -9.87 -20.63 17.34
CA ILE A 26 -8.79 -19.65 17.32
C ILE A 26 -9.38 -18.39 17.96
N ASP A 27 -8.86 -18.04 19.14
CA ASP A 27 -9.48 -17.01 20.00
C ASP A 27 -9.01 -15.61 19.62
N SER A 28 -7.73 -15.47 19.22
CA SER A 28 -7.19 -14.19 18.73
C SER A 28 -5.96 -14.40 17.85
N ALA A 29 -5.70 -13.41 17.00
CA ALA A 29 -4.48 -13.27 16.24
C ALA A 29 -3.96 -11.84 16.34
N THR A 30 -2.66 -11.69 16.57
CA THR A 30 -1.96 -10.40 16.60
C THR A 30 -0.70 -10.47 15.77
N ASP A 31 -0.35 -9.38 15.12
CA ASP A 31 0.92 -9.25 14.38
C ASP A 31 2.11 -8.96 15.30
N GLY A 32 3.31 -8.89 14.74
CA GLY A 32 4.54 -8.60 15.50
C GLY A 32 4.56 -7.22 16.17
N ASN A 33 3.69 -6.30 15.76
CA ASN A 33 3.48 -5.00 16.38
C ASN A 33 2.39 -5.02 17.46
N LYS A 34 1.85 -6.21 17.77
CA LYS A 34 0.72 -6.44 18.69
C LYS A 34 -0.61 -5.83 18.23
N SER A 35 -0.74 -5.54 16.94
CA SER A 35 -2.00 -5.13 16.33
C SER A 35 -2.87 -6.35 16.09
N ALA A 36 -4.16 -6.26 16.40
CA ALA A 36 -5.10 -7.35 16.13
C ALA A 36 -5.29 -7.52 14.61
N VAL A 37 -5.23 -8.77 14.16
CA VAL A 37 -5.51 -9.15 12.78
C VAL A 37 -6.76 -10.01 12.77
N THR A 38 -7.72 -9.70 11.90
CA THR A 38 -8.93 -10.50 11.70
C THR A 38 -8.69 -11.59 10.67
N SER A 39 -9.51 -12.63 10.68
CA SER A 39 -9.47 -13.62 9.58
C SER A 39 -9.76 -12.93 8.24
N ASP A 40 -9.00 -13.31 7.21
CA ASP A 40 -8.92 -12.69 5.87
C ASP A 40 -8.42 -11.21 5.88
N GLY A 41 -7.89 -10.75 7.02
CA GLY A 41 -7.22 -9.45 7.14
C GLY A 41 -5.78 -9.47 6.62
N SER A 42 -5.17 -8.29 6.62
CA SER A 42 -3.80 -8.10 6.12
C SER A 42 -2.91 -7.39 7.14
N THR A 43 -1.61 -7.62 7.06
CA THR A 43 -0.59 -6.96 7.87
C THR A 43 0.72 -6.82 7.10
N LYS A 44 1.52 -5.82 7.45
CA LYS A 44 2.91 -5.70 6.96
C LYS A 44 3.95 -6.40 7.85
N SER A 45 3.50 -7.06 8.90
CA SER A 45 4.40 -7.81 9.79
C SER A 45 4.60 -9.23 9.29
N THR A 46 5.84 -9.69 9.28
CA THR A 46 6.22 -11.07 8.99
C THR A 46 6.13 -11.99 10.20
N SER A 47 5.59 -11.50 11.33
CA SER A 47 5.39 -12.26 12.56
C SER A 47 3.94 -12.23 12.99
N MET A 48 3.41 -13.39 13.37
CA MET A 48 2.03 -13.55 13.85
C MET A 48 2.00 -14.39 15.12
N THR A 49 1.18 -13.99 16.09
CA THR A 49 0.91 -14.73 17.33
C THR A 49 -0.57 -15.09 17.40
N PHE A 50 -0.85 -16.34 17.68
CA PHE A 50 -2.22 -16.87 17.80
C PHE A 50 -2.47 -17.41 19.19
N THR A 51 -3.65 -17.13 19.72
CA THR A 51 -4.22 -17.84 20.88
C THR A 51 -5.37 -18.72 20.42
N PHE A 52 -5.47 -19.91 20.97
CA PHE A 52 -6.49 -20.86 20.62
C PHE A 52 -6.82 -21.76 21.83
N SER A 53 -7.99 -22.35 21.80
CA SER A 53 -8.47 -23.26 22.82
C SER A 53 -9.14 -24.49 22.21
N GLY A 54 -9.11 -25.59 22.96
CA GLY A 54 -9.85 -26.82 22.65
C GLY A 54 -10.93 -27.06 23.69
N ASN A 55 -12.08 -27.54 23.23
CA ASN A 55 -13.20 -27.89 24.11
C ASN A 55 -13.73 -29.28 23.80
N ASP A 56 -13.69 -30.14 24.82
CA ASP A 56 -14.21 -31.50 24.76
C ASP A 56 -15.32 -31.65 25.79
N ARG A 57 -16.56 -31.47 25.35
CA ARG A 57 -17.73 -31.58 26.24
C ARG A 57 -18.47 -32.92 26.15
N GLY A 58 -18.25 -33.71 25.09
CA GLY A 58 -18.98 -34.95 24.86
C GLY A 58 -20.51 -34.72 24.81
N LEU A 59 -21.27 -35.81 24.71
CA LEU A 59 -22.71 -35.79 24.93
C LEU A 59 -22.96 -35.67 26.45
N GLU A 60 -23.89 -34.79 26.87
CA GLU A 60 -24.27 -34.58 28.28
C GLU A 60 -23.09 -34.11 29.19
N ASN A 61 -22.06 -33.42 28.65
CA ASN A 61 -20.86 -33.01 29.38
C ASN A 61 -19.99 -34.16 29.90
N ASN A 62 -19.99 -35.32 29.25
CA ASN A 62 -19.16 -36.49 29.59
C ASN A 62 -17.82 -36.56 28.82
N GLY A 63 -17.34 -35.43 28.29
CA GLY A 63 -16.04 -35.37 27.63
C GLY A 63 -14.89 -35.78 28.56
N VAL A 64 -13.92 -36.48 28.02
CA VAL A 64 -12.75 -37.00 28.75
C VAL A 64 -11.60 -36.01 28.83
N GLY A 65 -11.74 -34.87 28.15
CA GLY A 65 -10.81 -33.76 28.08
C GLY A 65 -9.77 -33.89 26.96
N ILE A 66 -9.17 -32.76 26.62
CA ILE A 66 -8.19 -32.65 25.56
C ILE A 66 -6.90 -33.37 25.92
N LYS A 67 -6.41 -34.19 25.03
CA LYS A 67 -5.08 -34.86 25.11
C LYS A 67 -4.02 -33.95 24.50
N GLN A 68 -4.28 -33.42 23.28
CA GLN A 68 -3.34 -32.55 22.57
C GLN A 68 -4.08 -31.64 21.59
N ILE A 69 -3.43 -30.51 21.27
CA ILE A 69 -3.81 -29.65 20.17
C ILE A 69 -2.68 -29.71 19.12
N GLU A 70 -3.05 -29.76 17.87
CA GLU A 70 -2.15 -29.85 16.72
C GLU A 70 -2.39 -28.66 15.81
N CYS A 71 -1.33 -28.04 15.30
CA CYS A 71 -1.35 -26.92 14.37
C CYS A 71 -0.71 -27.30 13.03
N SER A 72 -1.25 -26.74 11.96
CA SER A 72 -0.67 -26.77 10.62
C SER A 72 -0.64 -25.35 10.09
N ILE A 73 0.49 -24.91 9.54
CA ILE A 73 0.62 -23.64 8.84
C ILE A 73 0.89 -23.92 7.36
N ASP A 74 0.18 -23.22 6.47
CA ASP A 74 0.35 -23.28 5.01
C ASP A 74 0.35 -24.71 4.46
N ASN A 75 -0.62 -25.50 4.92
CA ASN A 75 -0.78 -26.92 4.55
C ASN A 75 0.40 -27.82 4.95
N SER A 76 1.21 -27.41 5.93
CA SER A 76 2.22 -28.29 6.52
C SER A 76 1.56 -29.47 7.27
N ASN A 77 2.34 -30.46 7.64
CA ASN A 77 1.84 -31.55 8.48
C ASN A 77 1.42 -30.99 9.86
N PHE A 78 0.33 -31.51 10.41
CA PHE A 78 -0.09 -31.20 11.77
C PHE A 78 0.96 -31.64 12.77
N THR A 79 1.34 -30.76 13.68
CA THR A 79 2.28 -31.01 14.77
C THR A 79 1.71 -30.48 16.08
N THR A 80 2.03 -31.14 17.20
CA THR A 80 1.60 -30.69 18.53
C THR A 80 2.04 -29.25 18.78
N CYS A 81 1.12 -28.41 19.23
CA CYS A 81 1.34 -27.01 19.53
C CYS A 81 0.68 -26.58 20.85
N VAL A 82 1.11 -25.44 21.40
CA VAL A 82 0.61 -24.89 22.66
C VAL A 82 0.24 -23.42 22.43
N SER A 83 -0.92 -23.01 22.98
CA SER A 83 -1.37 -21.61 22.95
C SER A 83 -0.71 -20.79 24.06
N PRO A 84 -0.20 -19.56 23.80
CA PRO A 84 -0.07 -18.96 22.47
C PRO A 84 1.05 -19.57 21.64
N ILE A 85 0.91 -19.55 20.31
CA ILE A 85 1.97 -19.90 19.36
C ILE A 85 2.36 -18.69 18.52
N GLN A 86 3.65 -18.53 18.27
CA GLN A 86 4.18 -17.47 17.39
C GLN A 86 4.88 -18.09 16.20
N TYR A 87 4.65 -17.49 15.03
CA TYR A 87 5.35 -17.76 13.79
C TYR A 87 6.08 -16.50 13.35
N ASP A 88 7.36 -16.63 13.03
CA ASP A 88 8.24 -15.54 12.62
C ASP A 88 8.80 -15.80 11.23
N ASN A 89 9.27 -14.74 10.57
CA ASN A 89 9.87 -14.80 9.22
C ASN A 89 8.92 -15.43 8.18
N LEU A 90 7.63 -15.17 8.33
CA LEU A 90 6.65 -15.57 7.34
C LEU A 90 6.91 -14.82 6.04
N THR A 91 6.62 -15.47 4.93
CA THR A 91 6.83 -14.92 3.59
C THR A 91 5.76 -13.91 3.21
N GLU A 92 5.98 -13.23 2.13
CA GLU A 92 4.99 -12.39 1.46
C GLU A 92 3.82 -13.25 0.95
N GLY A 93 2.58 -12.75 1.03
CA GLY A 93 1.41 -13.39 0.44
C GLY A 93 0.43 -13.97 1.46
N VAL A 94 -0.42 -14.88 0.99
CA VAL A 94 -1.51 -15.47 1.78
C VAL A 94 -1.00 -16.63 2.63
N HIS A 95 -1.35 -16.59 3.91
CA HIS A 95 -1.06 -17.64 4.88
C HIS A 95 -2.34 -18.21 5.48
N ARG A 96 -2.25 -19.44 5.98
CA ARG A 96 -3.35 -20.13 6.65
C ARG A 96 -2.84 -20.92 7.84
N LEU A 97 -3.40 -20.67 9.02
CA LEU A 97 -3.25 -21.51 10.20
C LEU A 97 -4.48 -22.42 10.32
N GLU A 98 -4.24 -23.71 10.61
CA GLU A 98 -5.26 -24.67 10.98
C GLU A 98 -4.92 -25.26 12.35
N VAL A 99 -5.95 -25.41 13.21
CA VAL A 99 -5.82 -25.92 14.57
C VAL A 99 -6.85 -27.02 14.78
N ALA A 100 -6.40 -28.20 15.20
CA ALA A 100 -7.21 -29.35 15.51
C ALA A 100 -6.92 -29.88 16.92
N SER A 101 -7.84 -30.61 17.51
CA SER A 101 -7.63 -31.24 18.81
C SER A 101 -7.97 -32.73 18.82
N GLU A 102 -7.32 -33.47 19.69
CA GLU A 102 -7.55 -34.89 20.00
C GLU A 102 -7.86 -35.00 21.49
N ASP A 103 -8.88 -35.78 21.85
CA ASP A 103 -9.21 -36.09 23.24
C ASP A 103 -8.40 -37.26 23.79
N LYS A 104 -8.59 -37.56 25.08
CA LYS A 104 -7.80 -38.61 25.78
C LYS A 104 -8.14 -40.04 25.36
N VAL A 105 -9.22 -40.27 24.65
CA VAL A 105 -9.60 -41.59 24.11
C VAL A 105 -9.36 -41.70 22.60
N GLY A 106 -8.84 -40.64 21.97
CA GLY A 106 -8.38 -40.67 20.59
C GLY A 106 -9.40 -40.18 19.54
N ASN A 107 -10.51 -39.56 19.96
CA ASN A 107 -11.41 -38.89 19.01
C ASN A 107 -10.72 -37.61 18.50
N LYS A 108 -10.69 -37.41 17.17
CA LYS A 108 -10.11 -36.23 16.53
C LYS A 108 -11.20 -35.37 15.91
N GLY A 109 -11.13 -34.05 16.09
CA GLY A 109 -11.97 -33.09 15.42
C GLY A 109 -11.87 -33.23 13.90
N SER A 110 -12.99 -33.46 13.24
CA SER A 110 -13.04 -33.72 11.78
C SER A 110 -12.83 -32.44 10.94
N ILE A 111 -13.07 -31.29 11.51
CA ILE A 111 -12.92 -29.98 10.86
C ILE A 111 -12.04 -29.10 11.73
N PRO A 112 -10.78 -28.84 11.32
CA PRO A 112 -9.92 -27.90 12.01
C PRO A 112 -10.50 -26.47 12.00
N SER A 113 -10.28 -25.70 13.09
CA SER A 113 -10.45 -24.26 13.02
C SER A 113 -9.38 -23.66 12.11
N SER A 114 -9.75 -22.72 11.27
CA SER A 114 -8.83 -22.09 10.33
C SER A 114 -8.86 -20.59 10.42
N PHE A 115 -7.71 -19.97 10.14
CA PHE A 115 -7.50 -18.53 10.11
C PHE A 115 -6.62 -18.20 8.91
N ASN A 116 -7.11 -17.34 8.02
CA ASN A 116 -6.35 -16.86 6.88
C ASN A 116 -5.92 -15.42 7.12
N TRP A 117 -4.79 -15.03 6.57
CA TRP A 117 -4.34 -13.63 6.54
C TRP A 117 -3.40 -13.41 5.36
N THR A 118 -3.15 -12.15 5.03
CA THR A 118 -2.19 -11.76 3.99
C THR A 118 -1.07 -10.95 4.60
N ILE A 119 0.16 -11.26 4.25
CA ILE A 119 1.34 -10.44 4.56
C ILE A 119 1.70 -9.67 3.30
N ASP A 120 1.81 -8.34 3.45
CA ASP A 120 2.27 -7.44 2.41
C ASP A 120 3.26 -6.44 3.00
N THR A 121 4.53 -6.60 2.66
CA THR A 121 5.64 -5.76 3.12
C THR A 121 6.11 -4.78 2.06
N LYS A 122 5.51 -4.82 0.87
CA LYS A 122 5.94 -4.03 -0.28
C LYS A 122 5.16 -2.74 -0.38
N ALA A 123 5.88 -1.68 -0.65
CA ALA A 123 5.26 -0.40 -0.90
C ALA A 123 4.72 -0.32 -2.34
N PRO A 124 3.61 0.40 -2.56
CA PRO A 124 3.11 0.65 -3.90
C PRO A 124 4.09 1.48 -4.74
N SER A 125 3.92 1.43 -6.04
CA SER A 125 4.60 2.27 -7.02
C SER A 125 3.66 3.34 -7.56
N THR A 126 4.22 4.50 -7.98
CA THR A 126 3.46 5.60 -8.57
C THR A 126 4.02 6.00 -9.93
N SER A 127 3.15 6.49 -10.81
CA SER A 127 3.54 6.94 -12.16
C SER A 127 2.69 8.13 -12.58
N ILE A 128 3.34 9.19 -13.10
CA ILE A 128 2.71 10.30 -13.82
C ILE A 128 2.86 9.98 -15.31
N PHE A 129 1.74 9.75 -16.00
CA PHE A 129 1.76 9.30 -17.39
C PHE A 129 1.31 10.37 -18.38
N SER A 130 0.68 11.45 -17.91
CA SER A 130 0.30 12.59 -18.73
C SER A 130 0.44 13.89 -17.94
N ALA A 131 0.94 14.93 -18.61
CA ALA A 131 0.93 16.30 -18.14
C ALA A 131 0.58 17.21 -19.32
N THR A 132 -0.42 18.07 -19.16
CA THR A 132 -0.83 19.03 -20.18
C THR A 132 -0.88 20.43 -19.58
N ASP A 133 -0.48 21.44 -20.37
CA ASP A 133 -0.62 22.83 -19.97
C ASP A 133 -2.05 23.35 -20.23
N GLY A 134 -2.37 24.55 -19.77
CA GLY A 134 -3.70 25.15 -19.95
C GLY A 134 -4.07 25.46 -21.40
N ASN A 135 -3.15 25.32 -22.34
CA ASN A 135 -3.38 25.41 -23.79
C ASN A 135 -3.61 24.02 -24.42
N ASN A 136 -3.72 22.96 -23.60
CA ASN A 136 -3.82 21.56 -24.01
C ASN A 136 -2.58 21.02 -24.75
N ASN A 137 -1.41 21.61 -24.55
CA ASN A 137 -0.17 21.05 -25.07
C ASN A 137 0.33 19.95 -24.13
N LEU A 138 0.66 18.79 -24.71
CA LEU A 138 1.32 17.70 -23.96
C LEU A 138 2.73 18.15 -23.58
N MET A 139 3.05 18.04 -22.29
CA MET A 139 4.33 18.46 -21.71
C MET A 139 5.24 17.25 -21.43
N ALA A 140 6.52 17.40 -21.73
CA ALA A 140 7.56 16.47 -21.28
C ALA A 140 8.22 17.01 -19.99
N PRO A 141 8.78 16.12 -19.11
CA PRO A 141 9.55 16.58 -17.97
C PRO A 141 10.68 17.53 -18.38
N GLY A 142 10.80 18.67 -17.71
CA GLY A 142 11.80 19.70 -17.99
C GLY A 142 11.45 20.68 -19.11
N SER A 143 10.26 20.59 -19.73
CA SER A 143 9.84 21.56 -20.76
C SER A 143 9.33 22.88 -20.17
N ASN A 144 9.30 23.91 -21.03
CA ASN A 144 8.81 25.23 -20.69
C ASN A 144 7.41 25.46 -21.26
N THR A 145 6.61 26.28 -20.59
CA THR A 145 5.29 26.72 -21.04
C THR A 145 5.03 28.18 -20.68
N SER A 146 4.26 28.87 -21.50
CA SER A 146 3.72 30.19 -21.20
C SER A 146 2.37 30.12 -20.44
N SER A 147 1.90 28.91 -20.14
CA SER A 147 0.66 28.71 -19.37
C SER A 147 0.98 28.56 -17.88
N ASN A 148 0.21 29.25 -17.05
CA ASN A 148 0.26 29.13 -15.57
C ASN A 148 -0.76 28.13 -15.01
N SER A 149 -1.29 27.23 -15.85
CA SER A 149 -2.14 26.11 -15.43
C SER A 149 -1.62 24.80 -16.01
N MET A 150 -1.78 23.71 -15.23
CA MET A 150 -1.34 22.38 -15.59
C MET A 150 -2.38 21.33 -15.17
N THR A 151 -2.48 20.26 -15.94
CA THR A 151 -3.27 19.07 -15.58
C THR A 151 -2.36 17.85 -15.58
N PHE A 152 -2.40 17.08 -14.51
CA PHE A 152 -1.62 15.85 -14.35
C PHE A 152 -2.53 14.64 -14.25
N GLU A 153 -2.24 13.61 -15.06
CA GLU A 153 -2.84 12.28 -14.94
C GLU A 153 -1.80 11.29 -14.42
N PHE A 154 -2.19 10.51 -13.42
CA PHE A 154 -1.31 9.62 -12.71
C PHE A 154 -2.03 8.39 -12.17
N SER A 155 -1.26 7.38 -11.79
CA SER A 155 -1.77 6.17 -11.14
C SER A 155 -0.80 5.69 -10.06
N ALA A 156 -1.33 4.85 -9.18
CA ALA A 156 -0.56 4.03 -8.26
C ALA A 156 -0.91 2.57 -8.48
N ASN A 157 0.06 1.70 -8.27
CA ASN A 157 -0.09 0.27 -8.39
C ASN A 157 0.56 -0.43 -7.19
N ASP A 158 -0.22 -1.30 -6.54
CA ASP A 158 0.20 -2.09 -5.41
C ASP A 158 0.19 -3.57 -5.81
N THR A 159 1.23 -3.97 -6.53
CA THR A 159 1.48 -5.37 -6.91
C THR A 159 2.97 -5.64 -6.85
N GLY A 160 3.35 -6.61 -6.04
CA GLY A 160 4.75 -6.96 -5.81
C GLY A 160 5.36 -7.93 -6.82
N GLY A 161 4.62 -8.35 -7.84
CA GLY A 161 5.06 -9.34 -8.85
C GLY A 161 3.94 -10.30 -9.26
N SER A 162 4.26 -11.35 -10.03
CA SER A 162 3.26 -12.23 -10.65
C SER A 162 2.39 -13.04 -9.67
N GLU A 163 2.85 -13.22 -8.43
CA GLU A 163 2.16 -13.99 -7.38
C GLU A 163 1.62 -13.09 -6.25
N ASP A 164 2.11 -11.86 -6.17
CA ASP A 164 1.75 -10.89 -5.16
C ASP A 164 0.71 -9.90 -5.73
N LYS A 165 -0.50 -10.00 -5.20
CA LYS A 165 -1.61 -9.12 -5.64
C LYS A 165 -1.63 -7.79 -4.90
N GLY A 166 -0.73 -7.59 -3.89
CA GLY A 166 -0.81 -6.49 -2.97
C GLY A 166 -2.12 -6.48 -2.18
N VAL A 167 -2.23 -5.56 -1.27
CA VAL A 167 -3.45 -5.36 -0.45
C VAL A 167 -4.29 -4.17 -0.96
N GLY A 168 -3.82 -3.52 -2.02
CA GLY A 168 -4.46 -2.39 -2.68
C GLY A 168 -4.08 -1.02 -2.10
N ILE A 169 -4.33 0.01 -2.89
CA ILE A 169 -4.02 1.40 -2.55
C ILE A 169 -5.04 1.94 -1.56
N LYS A 170 -4.57 2.46 -0.44
CA LYS A 170 -5.36 3.18 0.55
C LYS A 170 -5.58 4.63 0.12
N GLN A 171 -4.49 5.30 -0.29
CA GLN A 171 -4.55 6.70 -0.74
C GLN A 171 -3.38 7.06 -1.64
N ILE A 172 -3.60 8.06 -2.48
CA ILE A 172 -2.56 8.77 -3.23
C ILE A 172 -2.49 10.18 -2.67
N GLU A 173 -1.28 10.71 -2.52
CA GLU A 173 -1.01 12.05 -2.05
C GLU A 173 -0.15 12.81 -3.06
N CYS A 174 -0.46 14.10 -3.23
CA CYS A 174 0.21 15.02 -4.13
C CYS A 174 0.92 16.14 -3.35
N SER A 175 2.01 16.62 -3.91
CA SER A 175 2.77 17.79 -3.45
C SER A 175 3.19 18.61 -4.65
N ILE A 176 3.17 19.94 -4.49
CA ILE A 176 3.71 20.88 -5.47
C ILE A 176 4.76 21.76 -4.77
N ASP A 177 5.89 21.99 -5.45
CA ASP A 177 6.99 22.85 -5.00
C ASP A 177 7.42 22.59 -3.54
N SER A 178 7.53 21.31 -3.19
CA SER A 178 7.90 20.87 -1.84
C SER A 178 6.90 21.24 -0.73
N SER A 179 5.65 21.55 -1.08
CA SER A 179 4.57 21.63 -0.12
C SER A 179 4.34 20.28 0.58
N ASN A 180 3.61 20.28 1.67
CA ASN A 180 3.21 19.04 2.33
C ASN A 180 2.37 18.18 1.36
N PHE A 181 2.57 16.87 1.42
CA PHE A 181 1.72 15.92 0.71
C PHE A 181 0.30 15.95 1.27
N THR A 182 -0.68 16.02 0.37
CA THR A 182 -2.11 15.99 0.69
C THR A 182 -2.82 15.00 -0.22
N ALA A 183 -3.89 14.37 0.27
CA ALA A 183 -4.66 13.42 -0.52
C ALA A 183 -5.18 14.06 -1.82
N CYS A 184 -5.05 13.34 -2.92
CA CYS A 184 -5.46 13.78 -4.25
C CYS A 184 -6.00 12.64 -5.12
N VAL A 185 -6.71 12.98 -6.19
CA VAL A 185 -7.28 12.04 -7.15
C VAL A 185 -6.91 12.49 -8.56
N SER A 186 -6.53 11.54 -9.43
CA SER A 186 -6.24 11.80 -10.84
C SER A 186 -7.54 12.02 -11.64
N PRO A 187 -7.61 13.02 -12.54
CA PRO A 187 -6.60 14.04 -12.78
C PRO A 187 -6.55 15.13 -11.68
N VAL A 188 -5.36 15.74 -11.49
CA VAL A 188 -5.20 16.96 -10.69
C VAL A 188 -5.02 18.15 -11.63
N GLU A 189 -5.84 19.17 -11.43
CA GLU A 189 -5.75 20.45 -12.14
C GLU A 189 -5.13 21.50 -11.24
N ILE A 190 -4.06 22.13 -11.70
CA ILE A 190 -3.48 23.33 -11.11
C ILE A 190 -4.09 24.51 -11.84
N THR A 191 -4.92 25.27 -11.13
CA THR A 191 -5.70 26.38 -11.70
C THR A 191 -4.80 27.60 -12.00
N PRO A 192 -5.18 28.45 -12.96
CA PRO A 192 -4.43 29.64 -13.29
C PRO A 192 -4.17 30.55 -12.08
N ASN A 193 -3.00 31.21 -12.08
CA ASN A 193 -2.55 32.16 -11.04
C ASN A 193 -2.25 31.54 -9.67
N THR A 194 -2.14 30.20 -9.56
CA THR A 194 -1.65 29.53 -8.35
C THR A 194 -0.13 29.41 -8.33
N LEU A 195 0.51 29.40 -9.52
CA LEU A 195 1.95 29.35 -9.70
C LEU A 195 2.45 30.62 -10.40
N THR A 196 3.67 31.02 -10.07
CA THR A 196 4.39 32.16 -10.65
C THR A 196 5.33 31.67 -11.74
N ASP A 197 5.96 32.60 -12.49
CA ASP A 197 7.05 32.25 -13.39
C ASP A 197 8.22 31.60 -12.62
N GLY A 198 8.85 30.60 -13.22
CA GLY A 198 9.95 29.84 -12.66
C GLY A 198 9.78 28.34 -12.74
N ASN A 199 10.67 27.62 -12.04
CA ASN A 199 10.70 26.17 -12.01
C ASN A 199 9.70 25.62 -10.98
N HIS A 200 8.91 24.63 -11.41
CA HIS A 200 7.92 23.95 -10.59
C HIS A 200 8.13 22.45 -10.62
N THR A 201 7.70 21.77 -9.57
CA THR A 201 7.76 20.31 -9.44
C THR A 201 6.49 19.77 -8.81
N PHE A 202 5.79 18.89 -9.53
CA PHE A 202 4.68 18.09 -9.02
C PHE A 202 5.18 16.71 -8.61
N LYS A 203 4.76 16.24 -7.45
CA LYS A 203 5.13 14.91 -6.92
C LYS A 203 3.92 14.17 -6.44
N ILE A 204 3.93 12.85 -6.62
CA ILE A 204 2.91 11.94 -6.10
C ILE A 204 3.55 10.78 -5.34
N ARG A 205 2.91 10.35 -4.26
CA ARG A 205 3.23 9.13 -3.54
C ARG A 205 1.95 8.38 -3.18
N ALA A 206 2.04 7.10 -2.84
CA ALA A 206 0.92 6.27 -2.44
C ALA A 206 1.20 5.51 -1.16
N GLU A 207 0.15 5.22 -0.40
CA GLU A 207 0.11 4.34 0.76
C GLU A 207 -0.86 3.20 0.47
N ASP A 208 -0.49 1.97 0.81
CA ASP A 208 -1.35 0.79 0.73
C ASP A 208 -2.24 0.61 1.98
N ASN A 209 -3.09 -0.42 1.97
CA ASN A 209 -4.04 -0.68 3.05
C ASN A 209 -3.41 -1.20 4.35
N VAL A 210 -2.13 -1.60 4.36
CA VAL A 210 -1.38 -1.98 5.57
C VAL A 210 -0.35 -0.95 6.00
N GLY A 211 -0.26 0.19 5.27
CA GLY A 211 0.56 1.33 5.63
C GLY A 211 2.00 1.26 5.12
N ASN A 212 2.28 0.51 4.04
CA ASN A 212 3.53 0.69 3.33
C ASN A 212 3.43 1.94 2.45
N MET A 213 4.44 2.80 2.54
CA MET A 213 4.49 4.07 1.82
C MET A 213 5.50 3.97 0.68
N ASN A 214 5.13 4.42 -0.50
CA ASN A 214 6.02 4.56 -1.65
C ASN A 214 7.28 5.37 -1.27
N PRO A 215 8.49 4.77 -1.31
CA PRO A 215 9.71 5.42 -0.83
C PRO A 215 10.24 6.51 -1.77
N GLU A 216 9.94 6.38 -3.06
CA GLU A 216 10.39 7.30 -4.11
C GLU A 216 9.18 7.84 -4.86
N PRO A 217 8.68 9.05 -4.50
CA PRO A 217 7.57 9.68 -5.19
C PRO A 217 7.85 9.90 -6.67
N ALA A 218 6.91 9.58 -7.55
CA ALA A 218 7.01 10.01 -8.94
C ALA A 218 6.98 11.53 -9.01
N SER A 219 7.81 12.12 -9.87
CA SER A 219 7.96 13.57 -9.97
C SER A 219 7.95 14.04 -11.43
N PHE A 220 7.40 15.24 -11.64
CA PHE A 220 7.39 15.93 -12.91
C PHE A 220 7.78 17.39 -12.68
N SER A 221 8.80 17.87 -13.41
CA SER A 221 9.27 19.25 -13.32
C SER A 221 9.03 19.98 -14.63
N TRP A 222 8.70 21.27 -14.56
CA TRP A 222 8.52 22.15 -15.70
C TRP A 222 8.88 23.58 -15.33
N THR A 223 8.99 24.47 -16.33
CA THR A 223 9.21 25.92 -16.12
C THR A 223 8.04 26.69 -16.69
N ILE A 224 7.54 27.66 -15.95
CA ILE A 224 6.57 28.66 -16.42
C ILE A 224 7.32 29.94 -16.76
N ASP A 225 7.05 30.49 -17.96
CA ASP A 225 7.52 31.78 -18.39
C ASP A 225 6.39 32.46 -19.15
N THR A 226 5.76 33.45 -18.53
CA THR A 226 4.65 34.23 -19.10
C THR A 226 5.09 35.59 -19.61
N VAL A 227 6.38 35.92 -19.49
CA VAL A 227 6.91 37.24 -19.88
C VAL A 227 7.29 37.20 -21.37
N PRO A 228 6.65 38.01 -22.23
CA PRO A 228 7.04 38.08 -23.63
C PRO A 228 8.40 38.75 -23.79
N PRO A 229 9.21 38.32 -24.75
CA PRO A 229 10.47 38.96 -25.04
C PRO A 229 10.31 40.41 -25.51
N THR A 230 11.28 41.25 -25.18
CA THR A 230 11.35 42.63 -25.68
C THR A 230 12.33 42.73 -26.85
N THR A 231 12.02 43.61 -27.81
CA THR A 231 12.88 43.90 -28.95
C THR A 231 13.21 45.38 -28.98
N ILE A 232 14.46 45.71 -29.30
CA ILE A 232 14.93 47.07 -29.47
C ILE A 232 15.67 47.21 -30.81
N ILE A 233 15.51 48.35 -31.48
CA ILE A 233 16.37 48.77 -32.58
C ILE A 233 17.47 49.59 -31.90
N SER A 234 18.71 49.07 -31.91
CA SER A 234 19.83 49.66 -31.23
C SER A 234 20.55 50.74 -32.05
N ASN A 235 20.54 50.61 -33.38
CA ASN A 235 21.17 51.55 -34.26
C ASN A 235 20.52 51.53 -35.63
N VAL A 236 20.48 52.67 -36.28
CA VAL A 236 20.06 52.80 -37.67
C VAL A 236 21.06 53.72 -38.37
N VAL A 237 21.63 53.27 -39.46
CA VAL A 237 22.54 54.07 -40.30
C VAL A 237 22.05 54.11 -41.74
N ASP A 238 22.27 55.23 -42.43
CA ASP A 238 21.99 55.34 -43.84
C ASP A 238 23.14 54.84 -44.70
N GLY A 239 22.96 54.78 -46.02
CA GLY A 239 23.98 54.30 -46.95
C GLY A 239 25.28 55.16 -47.01
N ASN A 240 25.28 56.30 -46.35
CA ASN A 240 26.43 57.17 -46.12
C ASN A 240 27.07 57.01 -44.75
N ASN A 241 26.66 55.98 -43.98
CA ASN A 241 27.08 55.72 -42.61
C ASN A 241 26.69 56.83 -41.60
N SER A 242 25.68 57.63 -41.92
CA SER A 242 25.14 58.60 -40.96
C SER A 242 24.11 57.96 -40.06
N THR A 243 24.19 58.19 -38.75
CA THR A 243 23.21 57.69 -37.77
C THR A 243 21.85 58.39 -38.01
N ILE A 244 20.81 57.57 -38.09
CA ILE A 244 19.42 58.01 -38.27
C ILE A 244 18.67 57.80 -36.99
N THR A 245 18.08 58.86 -36.48
CA THR A 245 17.16 58.76 -35.30
C THR A 245 15.69 58.66 -35.76
N ASN A 246 14.86 58.09 -34.89
CA ASN A 246 13.46 57.92 -35.20
C ASN A 246 12.80 59.31 -35.55
N GLY A 247 12.11 59.38 -36.68
CA GLY A 247 11.49 60.59 -37.19
C GLY A 247 12.40 61.54 -38.00
N SER A 248 13.71 61.22 -38.16
CA SER A 248 14.61 62.02 -39.00
C SER A 248 14.47 61.68 -40.49
N ASN A 249 14.99 62.58 -41.33
CA ASN A 249 15.00 62.46 -42.81
C ASN A 249 16.42 62.13 -43.29
N THR A 250 16.50 61.34 -44.33
CA THR A 250 17.78 61.08 -45.05
C THR A 250 17.58 61.21 -46.57
N LYS A 251 18.64 61.49 -47.26
CA LYS A 251 18.68 61.47 -48.72
C LYS A 251 19.12 60.11 -49.29
N SER A 252 19.54 59.19 -48.36
CA SER A 252 19.94 57.85 -48.74
C SER A 252 18.70 57.00 -49.05
N ASN A 253 18.82 56.18 -50.08
CA ASN A 253 17.80 55.19 -50.47
C ASN A 253 18.03 53.80 -49.78
N THR A 254 19.03 53.70 -48.87
CA THR A 254 19.36 52.49 -48.13
C THR A 254 19.49 52.81 -46.66
N LEU A 255 18.96 51.91 -45.80
CA LEU A 255 19.12 51.93 -44.36
C LEU A 255 19.57 50.56 -43.86
N THR A 256 20.45 50.57 -42.87
CA THR A 256 20.88 49.37 -42.12
C THR A 256 20.36 49.48 -40.69
N PHE A 257 19.68 48.46 -40.21
CA PHE A 257 19.12 48.37 -38.86
C PHE A 257 19.93 47.34 -38.04
N GLU A 258 20.33 47.73 -36.88
CA GLU A 258 20.80 46.81 -35.84
C GLU A 258 19.71 46.69 -34.79
N PHE A 259 19.33 45.46 -34.47
CA PHE A 259 18.32 45.16 -33.47
C PHE A 259 18.70 44.00 -32.60
N SER A 260 18.22 43.96 -31.41
CA SER A 260 18.38 42.86 -30.47
C SER A 260 17.08 42.52 -29.80
N GLY A 261 16.91 41.25 -29.37
CA GLY A 261 15.86 40.80 -28.50
C GLY A 261 16.45 40.42 -27.15
N ASN A 262 15.70 40.67 -26.11
CA ASN A 262 16.01 40.21 -24.76
C ASN A 262 14.78 39.55 -24.15
N ASP A 263 14.99 38.37 -23.58
CA ASP A 263 14.06 37.58 -22.83
C ASP A 263 14.68 37.36 -21.44
N THR A 264 13.95 37.67 -20.35
CA THR A 264 14.51 37.71 -19.00
C THR A 264 13.84 36.68 -18.08
#